data_024f451d59741116125e348945f79c34
#
_entry.id   024f451d59741116125e348945f79c34
#
_cell.length_a   1.000
_cell.length_b   1.000
_cell.length_c   1.000
_cell.angle_alpha   90.00
_cell.angle_beta   90.00
_cell.angle_gamma   90.00
#
_symmetry.space_group_name_H-M   'P 1'
#
loop_
_entity.id
_entity.type
_entity.pdbx_description
1 polymer ?
#
loop_
_entity_poly.entity_id
_entity_poly.type
_entity_poly.pdbx_seq_one_letter_code
_entity_poly.pdbx_strand_id
1 'polypeptide(L)'
;MLDASVVQSAIRIPQSAIQWWHQAFLVRRPSVSLGLFRLAVAFTVGAHMIPSFFEMDENYLATAFTTQNPSFFPLWILRLVAGSPDWLIWSWTLVFLVSLATFAVGLFTQASCLVMTVASYYFYALNNYHIGTLSFDILLVTLILMCVTGFHGDFLSLDSLRRGDVRAHKRLRPFFVQRLLQQQLVWTFWYTALNKISAGGNWLIDNPYYYLIRYPPIGVVRDFPLRNWLGQHPTLCYQLGLTLLAFEFLLPLLWLIPRTRPVGIALGVAFQLMLWATLHVPTIFLFLFPPMMLLFIRPEAVVRWIEARQARQAARGRAVLLYDGQCGFCLESVKRLRVLDLFGWVDPLDFHAQPDLSALHPSLTPERCRSEMLLLEPNGRLSGGFYAFARLSLRLPLLLGCAPLVHLPGAAWIGTRVYRWVAAHRDLFHRNPTCATNQCAIRQAGNGAPLQGGAGGSSKAWS
;
A
#
# COMPACT_ATOMS: atom_id res chain seq x y z
N MET A 1 16.54 -47.06 22.86
CA MET A 1 15.73 -46.02 23.48
C MET A 1 16.68 -44.93 23.92
N LEU A 2 16.78 -43.85 23.11
CA LEU A 2 17.57 -42.67 23.50
C LEU A 2 16.77 -41.92 24.55
N ASP A 3 17.39 -41.70 25.70
CA ASP A 3 16.83 -41.09 26.89
C ASP A 3 16.30 -39.66 26.55
N ALA A 4 15.02 -39.46 26.73
CA ALA A 4 14.35 -38.15 26.42
C ALA A 4 14.94 -36.98 27.25
N SER A 5 15.63 -37.29 28.36
CA SER A 5 16.32 -36.29 29.18
C SER A 5 17.58 -35.72 28.53
N VAL A 6 18.24 -36.47 27.63
CA VAL A 6 19.43 -36.00 26.90
C VAL A 6 19.08 -35.06 25.75
N VAL A 7 17.88 -35.24 25.17
CA VAL A 7 17.42 -34.32 24.08
C VAL A 7 16.93 -32.97 24.63
N GLN A 8 16.38 -32.94 25.84
CA GLN A 8 15.95 -31.72 26.50
C GLN A 8 17.07 -30.82 27.01
N SER A 9 18.30 -31.35 27.19
CA SER A 9 19.45 -30.55 27.65
C SER A 9 20.22 -29.85 26.52
N ALA A 10 19.95 -30.20 25.25
CA ALA A 10 20.80 -29.81 24.12
C ALA A 10 20.48 -28.45 23.50
N ILE A 11 19.32 -27.81 23.78
CA ILE A 11 19.00 -26.50 23.21
C ILE A 11 18.43 -25.59 24.30
N ARG A 12 19.29 -25.11 25.19
CA ARG A 12 18.98 -23.94 26.03
C ARG A 12 19.18 -22.69 25.20
N ILE A 13 18.09 -22.23 24.55
CA ILE A 13 18.11 -20.90 23.88
C ILE A 13 18.31 -19.85 24.98
N PRO A 14 19.36 -19.00 24.93
CA PRO A 14 19.59 -17.96 25.91
C PRO A 14 18.35 -17.04 26.02
N GLN A 15 17.96 -16.65 27.21
CA GLN A 15 16.81 -15.75 27.42
C GLN A 15 16.96 -14.44 26.64
N SER A 16 18.19 -13.94 26.48
CA SER A 16 18.51 -12.79 25.64
C SER A 16 18.12 -13.00 24.16
N ALA A 17 18.31 -14.20 23.62
CA ALA A 17 17.93 -14.54 22.25
C ALA A 17 16.40 -14.60 22.10
N ILE A 18 15.70 -15.16 23.09
CA ILE A 18 14.22 -15.17 23.11
C ILE A 18 13.68 -13.75 23.19
N GLN A 19 14.22 -12.90 24.05
CA GLN A 19 13.84 -11.50 24.18
C GLN A 19 14.12 -10.72 22.88
N TRP A 20 15.29 -10.93 22.28
CA TRP A 20 15.62 -10.34 20.99
C TRP A 20 14.64 -10.76 19.90
N TRP A 21 14.34 -12.06 19.80
CA TRP A 21 13.37 -12.60 18.84
C TRP A 21 11.99 -11.97 19.04
N HIS A 22 11.51 -11.93 20.29
CA HIS A 22 10.24 -11.30 20.62
C HIS A 22 10.20 -9.84 20.19
N GLN A 23 11.24 -9.05 20.52
CA GLN A 23 11.34 -7.66 20.13
C GLN A 23 11.46 -7.45 18.62
N ALA A 24 12.15 -8.35 17.94
CA ALA A 24 12.37 -8.26 16.50
C ALA A 24 11.12 -8.59 15.67
N PHE A 25 10.30 -9.54 16.12
CA PHE A 25 9.21 -10.12 15.32
C PHE A 25 7.82 -10.00 15.93
N LEU A 26 7.67 -10.12 17.24
CA LEU A 26 6.35 -10.23 17.88
C LEU A 26 5.82 -8.93 18.48
N VAL A 27 6.66 -7.93 18.68
CA VAL A 27 6.22 -6.60 19.13
C VAL A 27 5.18 -6.04 18.17
N ARG A 28 4.10 -5.53 18.72
CA ARG A 28 3.04 -4.89 17.93
C ARG A 28 3.46 -3.49 17.53
N ARG A 29 3.36 -3.18 16.24
CA ARG A 29 3.67 -1.87 15.66
C ARG A 29 2.55 -1.39 14.75
N PRO A 30 2.45 -0.07 14.46
CA PRO A 30 1.46 0.45 13.52
C PRO A 30 1.56 -0.22 12.15
N SER A 31 0.42 -0.64 11.59
CA SER A 31 0.34 -1.30 10.26
C SER A 31 0.32 -0.33 9.09
N VAL A 32 0.52 0.96 9.33
CA VAL A 32 0.47 2.03 8.31
C VAL A 32 1.35 1.74 7.10
N SER A 33 2.57 1.22 7.31
CA SER A 33 3.50 0.87 6.23
C SER A 33 2.97 -0.24 5.32
N LEU A 34 2.20 -1.19 5.87
CA LEU A 34 1.62 -2.29 5.09
C LEU A 34 0.52 -1.79 4.15
N GLY A 35 -0.31 -0.84 4.59
CA GLY A 35 -1.33 -0.23 3.73
C GLY A 35 -0.72 0.58 2.59
N LEU A 36 0.35 1.35 2.85
CA LEU A 36 1.10 2.06 1.81
C LEU A 36 1.77 1.09 0.84
N PHE A 37 2.37 0.02 1.36
CA PHE A 37 3.01 -1.00 0.54
C PHE A 37 2.01 -1.71 -0.38
N ARG A 38 0.78 -1.99 0.09
CA ARG A 38 -0.29 -2.52 -0.76
C ARG A 38 -0.55 -1.65 -1.99
N LEU A 39 -0.64 -0.32 -1.82
CA LEU A 39 -0.85 0.60 -2.94
C LEU A 39 0.30 0.54 -3.95
N ALA A 40 1.54 0.47 -3.45
CA ALA A 40 2.71 0.35 -4.29
C ALA A 40 2.75 -0.98 -5.05
N VAL A 41 2.40 -2.09 -4.39
CA VAL A 41 2.31 -3.42 -5.03
C VAL A 41 1.20 -3.44 -6.07
N ALA A 42 0.01 -2.90 -5.77
CA ALA A 42 -1.07 -2.81 -6.74
C ALA A 42 -0.66 -2.02 -7.99
N PHE A 43 0.02 -0.89 -7.80
CA PHE A 43 0.58 -0.10 -8.90
C PHE A 43 1.61 -0.90 -9.71
N THR A 44 2.54 -1.59 -9.04
CA THR A 44 3.58 -2.41 -9.69
C THR A 44 2.98 -3.53 -10.52
N VAL A 45 2.02 -4.28 -9.94
CA VAL A 45 1.31 -5.37 -10.62
C VAL A 45 0.57 -4.84 -11.85
N GLY A 46 -0.15 -3.71 -11.69
CA GLY A 46 -0.85 -3.06 -12.79
C GLY A 46 0.08 -2.58 -13.89
N ALA A 47 1.14 -1.85 -13.52
CA ALA A 47 2.12 -1.31 -14.47
C ALA A 47 2.88 -2.40 -15.23
N HIS A 48 3.01 -3.59 -14.63
CA HIS A 48 3.70 -4.71 -15.28
C HIS A 48 2.75 -5.56 -16.13
N MET A 49 1.57 -5.91 -15.62
CA MET A 49 0.66 -6.86 -16.26
C MET A 49 -0.27 -6.22 -17.30
N ILE A 50 -0.76 -4.98 -17.03
CA ILE A 50 -1.74 -4.36 -17.94
C ILE A 50 -1.19 -4.13 -19.36
N PRO A 51 0.06 -3.66 -19.55
CA PRO A 51 0.61 -3.51 -20.91
C PRO A 51 0.61 -4.79 -21.72
N SER A 52 0.90 -5.95 -21.10
CA SER A 52 0.92 -7.24 -21.80
C SER A 52 -0.46 -7.69 -22.28
N PHE A 53 -1.55 -7.14 -21.71
CA PHE A 53 -2.90 -7.43 -22.18
C PHE A 53 -3.30 -6.63 -23.44
N PHE A 54 -2.59 -5.57 -23.79
CA PHE A 54 -2.77 -4.89 -25.07
C PHE A 54 -2.17 -5.68 -26.25
N GLU A 55 -1.25 -6.59 -25.94
CA GLU A 55 -0.62 -7.50 -26.89
C GLU A 55 -1.04 -8.95 -26.56
N MET A 56 -2.35 -9.16 -26.35
CA MET A 56 -2.90 -10.43 -25.90
C MET A 56 -2.56 -11.57 -26.84
N ASP A 57 -2.68 -11.34 -28.17
CA ASP A 57 -2.44 -12.34 -29.19
C ASP A 57 -0.99 -12.86 -29.17
N GLU A 58 -0.03 -11.96 -28.95
CA GLU A 58 1.38 -12.32 -28.92
C GLU A 58 1.79 -12.92 -27.58
N ASN A 59 1.25 -12.40 -26.48
CA ASN A 59 1.69 -12.78 -25.14
C ASN A 59 0.96 -14.01 -24.58
N TYR A 60 -0.31 -14.23 -24.91
CA TYR A 60 -1.15 -15.21 -24.23
C TYR A 60 -1.99 -16.11 -25.14
N LEU A 61 -2.42 -15.66 -26.33
CA LEU A 61 -3.27 -16.43 -27.23
C LEU A 61 -2.49 -17.23 -28.28
N ALA A 62 -1.23 -16.91 -28.53
CA ALA A 62 -0.40 -17.64 -29.45
C ALA A 62 -0.14 -19.08 -28.99
N THR A 63 -0.51 -20.07 -29.79
CA THR A 63 -0.54 -21.48 -29.40
C THR A 63 0.82 -22.17 -29.28
N ALA A 64 1.92 -21.50 -29.58
CA ALA A 64 3.25 -22.11 -29.70
C ALA A 64 4.09 -21.98 -28.41
N PHE A 65 3.53 -22.24 -27.25
CA PHE A 65 4.33 -22.22 -26.02
C PHE A 65 5.05 -23.54 -25.80
N THR A 66 6.33 -23.57 -26.10
CA THR A 66 7.22 -24.61 -25.62
C THR A 66 7.76 -24.22 -24.24
N THR A 67 7.31 -24.88 -23.23
CA THR A 67 7.76 -24.69 -21.85
C THR A 67 9.23 -25.09 -21.69
N GLN A 68 10.14 -24.13 -21.73
CA GLN A 68 11.58 -24.40 -21.67
C GLN A 68 12.12 -24.19 -20.26
N ASN A 69 11.70 -24.36 -19.26
CA ASN A 69 12.28 -24.33 -17.90
C ASN A 69 11.37 -23.72 -16.84
N PRO A 70 10.58 -24.52 -16.19
CA PRO A 70 9.76 -24.08 -15.09
C PRO A 70 10.57 -24.09 -13.79
N SER A 71 11.12 -22.97 -13.38
CA SER A 71 11.79 -22.90 -12.10
C SER A 71 10.83 -22.98 -10.90
N PHE A 72 9.62 -22.50 -11.06
CA PHE A 72 8.62 -22.39 -9.98
C PHE A 72 7.38 -23.26 -10.14
N PHE A 73 7.14 -23.83 -11.32
CA PHE A 73 5.90 -24.52 -11.61
C PHE A 73 6.12 -26.02 -11.81
N PRO A 74 5.33 -26.86 -11.16
CA PRO A 74 5.23 -28.26 -11.56
C PRO A 74 4.77 -28.39 -13.00
N LEU A 75 5.41 -29.26 -13.79
CA LEU A 75 5.12 -29.47 -15.21
C LEU A 75 3.63 -29.75 -15.50
N TRP A 76 2.92 -30.38 -14.58
CA TRP A 76 1.50 -30.66 -14.73
C TRP A 76 0.63 -29.39 -14.73
N ILE A 77 0.98 -28.37 -13.92
CA ILE A 77 0.29 -27.07 -13.91
C ILE A 77 0.52 -26.36 -15.26
N LEU A 78 1.75 -26.36 -15.75
CA LEU A 78 2.06 -25.73 -17.05
C LEU A 78 1.29 -26.36 -18.20
N ARG A 79 1.19 -27.68 -18.22
CA ARG A 79 0.40 -28.43 -19.24
C ARG A 79 -1.10 -28.09 -19.14
N LEU A 80 -1.62 -27.97 -17.93
CA LEU A 80 -3.01 -27.60 -17.71
C LEU A 80 -3.31 -26.18 -18.21
N VAL A 81 -2.41 -25.24 -17.91
CA VAL A 81 -2.58 -23.83 -18.30
C VAL A 81 -2.37 -23.62 -19.79
N ALA A 82 -1.37 -24.28 -20.40
CA ALA A 82 -1.06 -24.18 -21.84
C ALA A 82 -2.22 -24.65 -22.73
N GLY A 83 -3.09 -25.53 -22.24
CA GLY A 83 -4.31 -25.97 -22.94
C GLY A 83 -5.53 -25.08 -22.75
N SER A 84 -5.38 -23.89 -22.14
CA SER A 84 -6.51 -23.00 -21.88
C SER A 84 -7.13 -22.47 -23.17
N PRO A 85 -8.44 -22.59 -23.37
CA PRO A 85 -9.13 -21.96 -24.49
C PRO A 85 -9.20 -20.44 -24.33
N ASP A 86 -9.28 -19.68 -25.42
CA ASP A 86 -9.26 -18.21 -25.45
C ASP A 86 -10.30 -17.57 -24.53
N TRP A 87 -11.53 -18.11 -24.49
CA TRP A 87 -12.57 -17.60 -23.59
C TRP A 87 -12.20 -17.68 -22.11
N LEU A 88 -11.42 -18.68 -21.72
CA LEU A 88 -10.94 -18.84 -20.35
C LEU A 88 -9.84 -17.81 -20.04
N ILE A 89 -8.95 -17.53 -21.00
CA ILE A 89 -7.91 -16.50 -20.88
C ILE A 89 -8.55 -15.12 -20.69
N TRP A 90 -9.54 -14.77 -21.52
CA TRP A 90 -10.29 -13.51 -21.36
C TRP A 90 -11.06 -13.43 -20.04
N SER A 91 -11.63 -14.53 -19.57
CA SER A 91 -12.29 -14.60 -18.27
C SER A 91 -11.31 -14.33 -17.12
N TRP A 92 -10.11 -14.93 -17.16
CA TRP A 92 -9.06 -14.67 -16.18
C TRP A 92 -8.52 -13.24 -16.26
N THR A 93 -8.47 -12.63 -17.43
CA THR A 93 -8.12 -11.21 -17.60
C THR A 93 -9.11 -10.31 -16.84
N LEU A 94 -10.41 -10.56 -17.00
CA LEU A 94 -11.43 -9.83 -16.25
C LEU A 94 -11.30 -10.05 -14.73
N VAL A 95 -11.12 -11.28 -14.29
CA VAL A 95 -10.91 -11.64 -12.88
C VAL A 95 -9.68 -10.93 -12.32
N PHE A 96 -8.58 -10.91 -13.07
CA PHE A 96 -7.36 -10.20 -12.70
C PHE A 96 -7.61 -8.70 -12.54
N LEU A 97 -8.21 -8.04 -13.54
CA LEU A 97 -8.46 -6.58 -13.52
C LEU A 97 -9.39 -6.18 -12.36
N VAL A 98 -10.45 -6.96 -12.11
CA VAL A 98 -11.36 -6.73 -10.99
C VAL A 98 -10.65 -6.93 -9.65
N SER A 99 -9.87 -8.02 -9.52
CA SER A 99 -9.14 -8.30 -8.29
C SER A 99 -8.03 -7.27 -8.02
N LEU A 100 -7.33 -6.81 -9.05
CA LEU A 100 -6.35 -5.72 -8.95
C LEU A 100 -7.01 -4.40 -8.51
N ALA A 101 -8.12 -4.03 -9.12
CA ALA A 101 -8.85 -2.82 -8.76
C ALA A 101 -9.37 -2.88 -7.30
N THR A 102 -9.98 -4.00 -6.90
CA THR A 102 -10.47 -4.19 -5.52
C THR A 102 -9.33 -4.26 -4.51
N PHE A 103 -8.20 -4.87 -4.85
CA PHE A 103 -7.00 -4.87 -4.02
C PHE A 103 -6.40 -3.46 -3.90
N ALA A 104 -6.30 -2.71 -4.98
CA ALA A 104 -5.78 -1.35 -4.98
C ALA A 104 -6.58 -0.42 -4.05
N VAL A 105 -7.92 -0.45 -4.14
CA VAL A 105 -8.77 0.33 -3.25
C VAL A 105 -8.92 -0.28 -1.85
N GLY A 106 -8.45 -1.52 -1.65
CA GLY A 106 -8.51 -2.24 -0.38
C GLY A 106 -9.92 -2.66 0.03
N LEU A 107 -10.67 -3.19 -0.90
CA LEU A 107 -11.98 -3.79 -0.67
C LEU A 107 -11.85 -5.31 -0.61
N PHE A 108 -12.32 -5.93 0.49
CA PHE A 108 -12.07 -7.35 0.79
C PHE A 108 -10.59 -7.70 0.57
N THR A 109 -9.70 -6.88 1.10
CA THR A 109 -8.28 -6.81 0.76
C THR A 109 -7.59 -8.18 0.72
N GLN A 110 -7.89 -9.07 1.68
CA GLN A 110 -7.25 -10.39 1.73
C GLN A 110 -7.73 -11.31 0.59
N ALA A 111 -9.02 -11.34 0.33
CA ALA A 111 -9.60 -12.13 -0.76
C ALA A 111 -9.15 -11.60 -2.13
N SER A 112 -9.17 -10.27 -2.31
CA SER A 112 -8.68 -9.64 -3.54
C SER A 112 -7.20 -9.93 -3.79
N CYS A 113 -6.37 -9.91 -2.73
CA CYS A 113 -4.96 -10.30 -2.82
C CYS A 113 -4.81 -11.75 -3.29
N LEU A 114 -5.55 -12.67 -2.70
CA LEU A 114 -5.50 -14.10 -3.07
C LEU A 114 -5.90 -14.31 -4.53
N VAL A 115 -7.04 -13.74 -4.94
CA VAL A 115 -7.54 -13.88 -6.32
C VAL A 115 -6.56 -13.27 -7.32
N MET A 116 -6.03 -12.08 -7.03
CA MET A 116 -5.02 -11.42 -7.86
C MET A 116 -3.73 -12.26 -7.94
N THR A 117 -3.30 -12.86 -6.83
CA THR A 117 -2.11 -13.74 -6.80
C THR A 117 -2.31 -14.96 -7.70
N VAL A 118 -3.45 -15.63 -7.58
CA VAL A 118 -3.78 -16.81 -8.42
C VAL A 118 -3.86 -16.42 -9.89
N ALA A 119 -4.50 -15.28 -10.21
CA ALA A 119 -4.58 -14.80 -11.58
C ALA A 119 -3.22 -14.39 -12.15
N SER A 120 -2.36 -13.72 -11.35
CA SER A 120 -0.98 -13.40 -11.75
C SER A 120 -0.17 -14.66 -12.01
N TYR A 121 -0.36 -15.69 -11.17
CA TYR A 121 0.29 -16.98 -11.34
C TYR A 121 -0.17 -17.68 -12.63
N TYR A 122 -1.47 -17.62 -12.94
CA TYR A 122 -2.02 -18.17 -14.17
C TYR A 122 -1.38 -17.51 -15.41
N PHE A 123 -1.32 -16.18 -15.49
CA PHE A 123 -0.72 -15.47 -16.61
C PHE A 123 0.78 -15.67 -16.71
N TYR A 124 1.46 -15.76 -15.57
CA TYR A 124 2.88 -16.10 -15.56
C TYR A 124 3.15 -17.51 -16.10
N ALA A 125 2.31 -18.50 -15.74
CA ALA A 125 2.41 -19.84 -16.28
C ALA A 125 2.06 -19.93 -17.75
N LEU A 126 1.14 -19.07 -18.24
CA LEU A 126 0.72 -19.03 -19.63
C LEU A 126 1.78 -18.37 -20.53
N ASN A 127 2.48 -17.33 -20.04
CA ASN A 127 3.46 -16.58 -20.83
C ASN A 127 4.89 -17.06 -20.58
N ASN A 128 5.44 -17.82 -21.53
CA ASN A 128 6.78 -18.38 -21.47
C ASN A 128 7.93 -17.36 -21.55
N TYR A 129 7.71 -16.18 -22.08
CA TYR A 129 8.73 -15.14 -22.16
C TYR A 129 9.18 -14.64 -20.79
N HIS A 130 8.31 -14.75 -19.79
CA HIS A 130 8.55 -14.29 -18.43
C HIS A 130 8.99 -15.40 -17.47
N ILE A 131 8.91 -16.66 -17.91
CA ILE A 131 9.32 -17.82 -17.11
C ILE A 131 10.84 -17.77 -16.86
N GLY A 132 11.21 -17.87 -15.58
CA GLY A 132 12.60 -17.84 -15.15
C GLY A 132 13.20 -16.45 -15.02
N THR A 133 12.41 -15.39 -15.13
CA THR A 133 12.89 -14.05 -14.76
C THR A 133 12.77 -13.85 -13.26
N LEU A 134 13.91 -13.58 -12.60
CA LEU A 134 13.98 -13.31 -11.16
C LEU A 134 12.96 -12.24 -10.68
N SER A 135 12.66 -11.27 -11.54
CA SER A 135 11.70 -10.21 -11.25
C SER A 135 10.28 -10.72 -11.02
N PHE A 136 9.83 -11.69 -11.81
CA PHE A 136 8.51 -12.31 -11.65
C PHE A 136 8.43 -13.16 -10.40
N ASP A 137 9.47 -13.94 -10.14
CA ASP A 137 9.57 -14.77 -8.93
C ASP A 137 9.48 -13.90 -7.68
N ILE A 138 10.16 -12.76 -7.65
CA ILE A 138 10.11 -11.81 -6.53
C ILE A 138 8.70 -11.26 -6.36
N LEU A 139 8.02 -10.90 -7.44
CA LEU A 139 6.65 -10.40 -7.37
C LEU A 139 5.69 -11.45 -6.82
N LEU A 140 5.76 -12.68 -7.33
CA LEU A 140 4.91 -13.79 -6.87
C LEU A 140 5.16 -14.11 -5.39
N VAL A 141 6.41 -14.18 -4.96
CA VAL A 141 6.74 -14.38 -3.53
C VAL A 141 6.20 -13.23 -2.67
N THR A 142 6.30 -11.97 -3.16
CA THR A 142 5.70 -10.82 -2.48
C THR A 142 4.19 -10.99 -2.30
N LEU A 143 3.48 -11.36 -3.38
CA LEU A 143 2.04 -11.57 -3.34
C LEU A 143 1.65 -12.71 -2.40
N ILE A 144 2.36 -13.84 -2.44
CA ILE A 144 2.15 -14.98 -1.53
C ILE A 144 2.35 -14.54 -0.07
N LEU A 145 3.43 -13.83 0.24
CA LEU A 145 3.67 -13.31 1.58
C LEU A 145 2.55 -12.36 2.02
N MET A 146 2.04 -11.52 1.14
CA MET A 146 0.91 -10.64 1.44
C MET A 146 -0.38 -11.41 1.67
N CYS A 147 -0.64 -12.50 0.93
CA CYS A 147 -1.78 -13.37 1.15
C CYS A 147 -1.72 -14.08 2.51
N VAL A 148 -0.56 -14.61 2.87
CA VAL A 148 -0.39 -15.36 4.13
C VAL A 148 -0.40 -14.44 5.35
N THR A 149 0.24 -13.27 5.25
CA THR A 149 0.43 -12.39 6.41
C THR A 149 -0.79 -11.50 6.69
N GLY A 150 -1.55 -11.07 5.69
CA GLY A 150 -2.71 -10.19 5.84
C GLY A 150 -2.38 -8.78 6.35
N PHE A 151 -3.38 -8.11 6.94
CA PHE A 151 -3.31 -6.76 7.56
C PHE A 151 -3.04 -5.59 6.60
N HIS A 152 -2.90 -5.82 5.31
CA HIS A 152 -2.67 -4.78 4.29
C HIS A 152 -3.91 -3.88 4.07
N GLY A 153 -5.10 -4.33 4.50
CA GLY A 153 -6.36 -3.58 4.48
C GLY A 153 -6.64 -2.74 5.73
N ASP A 154 -5.68 -2.57 6.63
CA ASP A 154 -5.88 -1.79 7.84
C ASP A 154 -5.85 -0.28 7.61
N PHE A 155 -5.06 0.19 6.64
CA PHE A 155 -4.84 1.60 6.37
C PHE A 155 -5.04 1.93 4.89
N LEU A 156 -5.60 3.13 4.59
CA LEU A 156 -5.89 3.64 3.24
C LEU A 156 -6.71 2.64 2.40
N SER A 157 -7.77 2.06 2.97
CA SER A 157 -8.57 1.01 2.33
C SER A 157 -10.06 1.25 2.51
N LEU A 158 -10.86 0.76 1.58
CA LEU A 158 -12.32 0.71 1.74
C LEU A 158 -12.73 -0.19 2.92
N ASP A 159 -11.94 -1.21 3.25
CA ASP A 159 -12.17 -2.03 4.44
C ASP A 159 -12.02 -1.22 5.73
N SER A 160 -11.06 -0.30 5.82
CA SER A 160 -10.91 0.60 6.96
C SER A 160 -12.05 1.62 7.02
N LEU A 161 -12.49 2.11 5.87
CA LEU A 161 -13.63 3.03 5.74
C LEU A 161 -14.93 2.36 6.17
N ARG A 162 -15.19 1.10 5.74
CA ARG A 162 -16.36 0.31 6.15
C ARG A 162 -16.39 0.05 7.65
N ARG A 163 -15.23 -0.17 8.28
CA ARG A 163 -15.10 -0.31 9.73
C ARG A 163 -15.25 1.00 10.50
N GLY A 164 -15.17 2.14 9.82
CA GLY A 164 -15.19 3.46 10.44
C GLY A 164 -13.98 3.73 11.34
N ASP A 165 -12.82 3.16 11.01
CA ASP A 165 -11.61 3.23 11.84
C ASP A 165 -10.86 4.55 11.64
N VAL A 166 -11.25 5.58 12.38
CA VAL A 166 -10.66 6.92 12.32
C VAL A 166 -9.16 6.91 12.71
N ARG A 167 -8.73 5.92 13.49
CA ARG A 167 -7.33 5.76 13.91
C ARG A 167 -6.61 4.64 13.20
N ALA A 168 -7.02 4.31 11.97
CA ALA A 168 -6.43 3.25 11.16
C ALA A 168 -4.90 3.32 11.06
N HIS A 169 -4.31 4.53 10.98
CA HIS A 169 -2.86 4.74 10.94
C HIS A 169 -2.13 4.36 12.25
N LYS A 170 -2.86 4.22 13.38
CA LYS A 170 -2.30 3.79 14.68
C LYS A 170 -2.58 2.33 15.00
N ARG A 171 -3.25 1.60 14.11
CA ARG A 171 -3.64 0.21 14.37
C ARG A 171 -2.40 -0.67 14.52
N LEU A 172 -2.30 -1.32 15.67
CA LEU A 172 -1.14 -2.15 16.01
C LEU A 172 -1.30 -3.57 15.49
N ARG A 173 -0.27 -4.08 14.83
CA ARG A 173 -0.17 -5.45 14.33
C ARG A 173 1.18 -6.08 14.67
N PRO A 174 1.27 -7.41 14.75
CA PRO A 174 2.55 -8.08 14.95
C PRO A 174 3.55 -7.69 13.85
N PHE A 175 4.78 -7.34 14.25
CA PHE A 175 5.77 -6.78 13.32
C PHE A 175 6.36 -7.82 12.36
N PHE A 176 6.18 -9.12 12.63
CA PHE A 176 6.72 -10.19 11.78
C PHE A 176 6.27 -10.08 10.31
N VAL A 177 5.05 -9.58 10.06
CA VAL A 177 4.52 -9.36 8.72
C VAL A 177 5.45 -8.45 7.89
N GLN A 178 5.78 -7.28 8.45
CA GLN A 178 6.69 -6.35 7.80
C GLN A 178 8.11 -6.92 7.72
N ARG A 179 8.54 -7.70 8.73
CA ARG A 179 9.84 -8.36 8.75
C ARG A 179 10.00 -9.39 7.63
N LEU A 180 9.00 -10.19 7.35
CA LEU A 180 9.06 -11.17 6.25
C LEU A 180 9.29 -10.48 4.91
N LEU A 181 8.56 -9.40 4.63
CA LEU A 181 8.76 -8.61 3.42
C LEU A 181 10.15 -7.93 3.37
N GLN A 182 10.65 -7.44 4.50
CA GLN A 182 12.02 -6.92 4.62
C GLN A 182 13.06 -8.01 4.33
N GLN A 183 12.88 -9.21 4.90
CA GLN A 183 13.78 -10.34 4.69
C GLN A 183 13.77 -10.82 3.24
N GLN A 184 12.63 -10.81 2.57
CA GLN A 184 12.55 -11.10 1.15
C GLN A 184 13.50 -10.20 0.34
N LEU A 185 13.49 -8.88 0.57
CA LEU A 185 14.39 -7.96 -0.13
C LEU A 185 15.86 -8.25 0.17
N VAL A 186 16.20 -8.47 1.45
CA VAL A 186 17.58 -8.82 1.88
C VAL A 186 18.06 -10.08 1.16
N TRP A 187 17.26 -11.13 1.17
CA TRP A 187 17.62 -12.39 0.51
C TRP A 187 17.70 -12.25 -1.00
N THR A 188 16.87 -11.43 -1.63
CA THR A 188 16.96 -11.15 -3.06
C THR A 188 18.31 -10.57 -3.43
N PHE A 189 18.80 -9.57 -2.70
CA PHE A 189 20.10 -8.97 -2.97
C PHE A 189 21.26 -9.96 -2.72
N TRP A 190 21.23 -10.70 -1.62
CA TRP A 190 22.26 -11.70 -1.35
C TRP A 190 22.23 -12.85 -2.35
N TYR A 191 21.04 -13.31 -2.76
CA TYR A 191 20.91 -14.34 -3.77
C TYR A 191 21.48 -13.87 -5.13
N THR A 192 21.20 -12.65 -5.56
CA THR A 192 21.75 -12.11 -6.82
C THR A 192 23.27 -11.96 -6.75
N ALA A 193 23.80 -11.53 -5.62
CA ALA A 193 25.23 -11.44 -5.42
C ALA A 193 25.93 -12.81 -5.41
N LEU A 194 25.35 -13.79 -4.69
CA LEU A 194 25.88 -15.17 -4.66
C LEU A 194 25.79 -15.82 -6.05
N ASN A 195 24.71 -15.61 -6.78
CA ASN A 195 24.55 -16.15 -8.13
C ASN A 195 25.61 -15.62 -9.10
N LYS A 196 26.03 -14.36 -8.95
CA LYS A 196 27.14 -13.76 -9.74
C LYS A 196 28.50 -14.39 -9.44
N ILE A 197 28.67 -15.01 -8.28
CA ILE A 197 29.91 -15.71 -7.91
C ILE A 197 29.88 -17.16 -8.39
N SER A 198 28.72 -17.83 -8.35
CA SER A 198 28.59 -19.28 -8.49
C SER A 198 28.10 -19.73 -9.87
N ALA A 199 27.34 -18.93 -10.59
CA ALA A 199 26.67 -19.34 -11.82
C ALA A 199 27.12 -18.56 -13.05
N GLY A 200 27.67 -19.28 -14.04
CA GLY A 200 27.74 -18.84 -15.43
C GLY A 200 28.52 -17.56 -15.73
N GLY A 201 29.70 -17.38 -15.13
CA GLY A 201 30.52 -16.19 -15.25
C GLY A 201 30.85 -15.64 -13.87
N ASN A 202 31.90 -16.16 -13.28
CA ASN A 202 32.34 -15.77 -11.94
C ASN A 202 32.85 -14.32 -11.97
N TRP A 203 32.10 -13.40 -11.38
CA TRP A 203 32.45 -11.97 -11.32
C TRP A 203 33.75 -11.69 -10.55
N LEU A 204 34.25 -12.64 -9.77
CA LEU A 204 35.54 -12.54 -9.07
C LEU A 204 36.73 -12.85 -9.98
N ILE A 205 36.56 -13.65 -11.02
CA ILE A 205 37.65 -14.15 -11.89
C ILE A 205 37.48 -13.61 -13.31
N ASP A 206 36.29 -13.79 -13.87
CA ASP A 206 35.93 -13.33 -15.20
C ASP A 206 35.52 -11.86 -15.14
N ASN A 207 35.41 -11.18 -16.25
CA ASN A 207 34.95 -9.80 -16.32
C ASN A 207 33.59 -9.70 -17.04
N PRO A 208 32.50 -10.29 -16.48
CA PRO A 208 31.19 -10.30 -17.13
C PRO A 208 30.64 -8.90 -17.36
N TYR A 209 30.95 -7.94 -16.47
CA TYR A 209 30.52 -6.55 -16.62
C TYR A 209 31.12 -5.90 -17.87
N TYR A 210 32.41 -6.18 -18.21
CA TYR A 210 33.02 -5.74 -19.46
C TYR A 210 32.28 -6.30 -20.67
N TYR A 211 32.03 -7.61 -20.68
CA TYR A 211 31.32 -8.25 -21.80
C TYR A 211 29.91 -7.72 -21.95
N LEU A 212 29.21 -7.46 -20.84
CA LEU A 212 27.87 -6.86 -20.85
C LEU A 212 27.89 -5.45 -21.48
N ILE A 213 28.89 -4.63 -21.17
CA ILE A 213 29.01 -3.26 -21.68
C ILE A 213 29.49 -3.24 -23.14
N ARG A 214 30.50 -4.04 -23.47
CA ARG A 214 31.17 -4.05 -24.77
C ARG A 214 30.38 -4.80 -25.85
N TYR A 215 29.78 -5.93 -25.46
CA TYR A 215 29.02 -6.83 -26.35
C TYR A 215 27.63 -7.12 -25.76
N PRO A 216 26.81 -6.10 -25.58
CA PRO A 216 25.55 -6.29 -24.90
C PRO A 216 24.64 -7.24 -25.70
N PRO A 217 23.97 -8.17 -25.00
CA PRO A 217 22.85 -8.89 -25.59
C PRO A 217 21.77 -7.90 -26.08
N ILE A 218 21.13 -8.23 -27.18
CA ILE A 218 20.09 -7.37 -27.78
C ILE A 218 19.03 -7.04 -26.73
N GLY A 219 18.71 -5.75 -26.58
CA GLY A 219 17.67 -5.28 -25.67
C GLY A 219 18.02 -5.30 -24.17
N VAL A 220 19.25 -5.64 -23.76
CA VAL A 220 19.63 -5.69 -22.34
C VAL A 220 20.25 -4.39 -21.84
N VAL A 221 21.16 -3.79 -22.62
CA VAL A 221 21.87 -2.55 -22.22
C VAL A 221 21.35 -1.38 -23.03
N ARG A 222 20.97 -0.29 -22.34
CA ARG A 222 20.61 0.97 -22.99
C ARG A 222 21.86 1.65 -23.57
N ASP A 223 21.64 2.49 -24.55
CA ASP A 223 22.70 3.41 -24.99
C ASP A 223 22.80 4.56 -24.00
N PHE A 224 23.95 4.70 -23.34
CA PHE A 224 24.22 5.76 -22.39
C PHE A 224 25.62 6.40 -22.69
N PRO A 225 25.82 7.68 -22.39
CA PRO A 225 26.98 8.45 -22.89
C PRO A 225 28.35 7.83 -22.61
N LEU A 226 28.51 7.14 -21.46
CA LEU A 226 29.78 6.54 -21.06
C LEU A 226 29.98 5.09 -21.54
N ARG A 227 29.00 4.48 -22.19
CA ARG A 227 29.03 3.07 -22.55
C ARG A 227 30.21 2.71 -23.44
N ASN A 228 30.37 3.45 -24.56
CA ASN A 228 31.44 3.20 -25.54
C ASN A 228 32.83 3.42 -24.91
N TRP A 229 32.97 4.44 -24.06
CA TRP A 229 34.19 4.71 -23.34
C TRP A 229 34.51 3.59 -22.33
N LEU A 230 33.55 3.16 -21.52
CA LEU A 230 33.70 2.03 -20.60
C LEU A 230 34.08 0.74 -21.34
N GLY A 231 33.47 0.48 -22.48
CA GLY A 231 33.78 -0.68 -23.32
C GLY A 231 35.21 -0.72 -23.90
N GLN A 232 35.97 0.38 -23.78
CA GLN A 232 37.37 0.44 -24.13
C GLN A 232 38.34 0.22 -22.92
N HIS A 233 37.77 0.13 -21.70
CA HIS A 233 38.53 0.05 -20.45
C HIS A 233 38.20 -1.22 -19.66
N PRO A 234 38.70 -2.40 -20.06
CA PRO A 234 38.33 -3.68 -19.44
C PRO A 234 38.70 -3.75 -17.95
N THR A 235 39.86 -3.18 -17.55
CA THR A 235 40.27 -3.15 -16.14
C THR A 235 39.30 -2.33 -15.27
N LEU A 236 38.85 -1.18 -15.78
CA LEU A 236 37.85 -0.36 -15.07
C LEU A 236 36.52 -1.08 -14.97
N CYS A 237 36.08 -1.75 -16.02
CA CYS A 237 34.85 -2.57 -15.99
C CYS A 237 34.94 -3.67 -14.95
N TYR A 238 36.09 -4.33 -14.81
CA TYR A 238 36.32 -5.34 -13.78
C TYR A 238 36.18 -4.75 -12.37
N GLN A 239 36.84 -3.61 -12.11
CA GLN A 239 36.74 -2.92 -10.83
C GLN A 239 35.32 -2.48 -10.49
N LEU A 240 34.59 -1.95 -11.48
CA LEU A 240 33.18 -1.60 -11.33
C LEU A 240 32.31 -2.84 -11.06
N GLY A 241 32.57 -3.95 -11.73
CA GLY A 241 31.90 -5.24 -11.50
C GLY A 241 32.08 -5.73 -10.05
N LEU A 242 33.32 -5.71 -9.54
CA LEU A 242 33.61 -6.05 -8.14
C LEU A 242 32.95 -5.07 -7.16
N THR A 243 32.95 -3.79 -7.48
CA THR A 243 32.28 -2.77 -6.66
C THR A 243 30.77 -3.01 -6.58
N LEU A 244 30.13 -3.33 -7.71
CA LEU A 244 28.71 -3.68 -7.75
C LEU A 244 28.41 -4.93 -6.93
N LEU A 245 29.25 -5.95 -7.03
CA LEU A 245 29.11 -7.19 -6.25
C LEU A 245 29.24 -6.91 -4.75
N ALA A 246 30.25 -6.17 -4.33
CA ALA A 246 30.43 -5.75 -2.93
C ALA A 246 29.25 -4.90 -2.44
N PHE A 247 28.76 -4.01 -3.29
CA PHE A 247 27.59 -3.18 -2.99
C PHE A 247 26.32 -4.03 -2.74
N GLU A 248 26.06 -5.03 -3.57
CA GLU A 248 24.90 -5.94 -3.39
C GLU A 248 24.99 -6.73 -2.08
N PHE A 249 26.19 -7.10 -1.63
CA PHE A 249 26.37 -7.74 -0.32
C PHE A 249 26.20 -6.78 0.85
N LEU A 250 26.72 -5.57 0.75
CA LEU A 250 26.79 -4.60 1.85
C LEU A 250 25.47 -3.82 2.03
N LEU A 251 24.77 -3.54 0.94
CA LEU A 251 23.54 -2.74 0.97
C LEU A 251 22.47 -3.30 1.92
N PRO A 252 22.17 -4.62 1.94
CA PRO A 252 21.23 -5.19 2.91
C PRO A 252 21.64 -4.98 4.37
N LEU A 253 22.94 -4.99 4.67
CA LEU A 253 23.43 -4.72 6.03
C LEU A 253 23.13 -3.29 6.48
N LEU A 254 23.21 -2.33 5.55
CA LEU A 254 22.83 -0.94 5.84
C LEU A 254 21.34 -0.81 6.17
N TRP A 255 20.47 -1.63 5.56
CA TRP A 255 19.03 -1.63 5.89
C TRP A 255 18.73 -2.27 7.24
N LEU A 256 19.48 -3.30 7.61
CA LEU A 256 19.28 -4.01 8.88
C LEU A 256 19.71 -3.16 10.08
N ILE A 257 20.77 -2.39 9.95
CA ILE A 257 21.31 -1.54 11.03
C ILE A 257 20.49 -0.23 11.11
N PRO A 258 19.84 0.08 12.24
CA PRO A 258 18.94 1.24 12.33
C PRO A 258 19.59 2.60 12.08
N ARG A 259 20.89 2.75 12.39
CA ARG A 259 21.64 4.02 12.23
C ARG A 259 21.99 4.31 10.77
N THR A 260 22.34 3.28 9.99
CA THR A 260 22.74 3.40 8.58
C THR A 260 21.58 3.29 7.60
N ARG A 261 20.41 2.91 8.10
CA ARG A 261 19.20 2.64 7.30
C ARG A 261 18.80 3.78 6.35
N PRO A 262 18.78 5.07 6.74
CA PRO A 262 18.42 6.14 5.79
C PRO A 262 19.39 6.22 4.61
N VAL A 263 20.69 6.03 4.87
CA VAL A 263 21.73 5.99 3.83
C VAL A 263 21.52 4.78 2.94
N GLY A 264 21.27 3.60 3.53
CA GLY A 264 21.00 2.38 2.78
C GLY A 264 19.76 2.50 1.87
N ILE A 265 18.70 3.16 2.32
CA ILE A 265 17.50 3.42 1.50
C ILE A 265 17.86 4.35 0.33
N ALA A 266 18.54 5.46 0.59
CA ALA A 266 18.95 6.41 -0.45
C ALA A 266 19.86 5.75 -1.50
N LEU A 267 20.86 4.99 -1.07
CA LEU A 267 21.76 4.24 -1.96
C LEU A 267 21.02 3.18 -2.76
N GLY A 268 20.07 2.45 -2.13
CA GLY A 268 19.26 1.45 -2.83
C GLY A 268 18.39 2.06 -3.91
N VAL A 269 17.73 3.18 -3.64
CA VAL A 269 16.92 3.90 -4.64
C VAL A 269 17.81 4.43 -5.76
N ALA A 270 18.96 5.04 -5.45
CA ALA A 270 19.93 5.51 -6.45
C ALA A 270 20.43 4.36 -7.33
N PHE A 271 20.68 3.19 -6.75
CA PHE A 271 21.07 1.98 -7.48
C PHE A 271 19.98 1.53 -8.46
N GLN A 272 18.72 1.52 -8.04
CA GLN A 272 17.61 1.16 -8.95
C GLN A 272 17.46 2.15 -10.10
N LEU A 273 17.60 3.44 -9.83
CA LEU A 273 17.60 4.47 -10.87
C LEU A 273 18.78 4.33 -11.84
N MET A 274 19.96 3.99 -11.33
CA MET A 274 21.13 3.70 -12.16
C MET A 274 20.89 2.47 -13.05
N LEU A 275 20.35 1.38 -12.51
CA LEU A 275 19.99 0.19 -13.30
C LEU A 275 18.98 0.55 -14.40
N TRP A 276 17.96 1.31 -14.08
CA TRP A 276 16.99 1.75 -15.07
C TRP A 276 17.59 2.65 -16.16
N ALA A 277 18.53 3.52 -15.80
CA ALA A 277 19.20 4.41 -16.76
C ALA A 277 20.16 3.68 -17.70
N THR A 278 20.75 2.56 -17.25
CA THR A 278 21.80 1.83 -17.99
C THR A 278 21.31 0.52 -18.60
N LEU A 279 20.26 -0.08 -18.07
CA LEU A 279 19.75 -1.37 -18.49
C LEU A 279 18.25 -1.29 -18.82
N HIS A 280 17.79 -2.15 -19.72
CA HIS A 280 16.38 -2.42 -19.94
C HIS A 280 15.87 -3.38 -18.86
N VAL A 281 15.80 -2.89 -17.63
CA VAL A 281 15.29 -3.72 -16.52
C VAL A 281 13.75 -3.78 -16.54
N PRO A 282 13.17 -4.92 -16.16
CA PRO A 282 11.72 -5.04 -16.02
C PRO A 282 11.14 -4.00 -15.07
N THR A 283 9.92 -3.54 -15.37
CA THR A 283 9.20 -2.52 -14.58
C THR A 283 9.08 -2.87 -13.10
N ILE A 284 9.06 -4.17 -12.76
CA ILE A 284 9.04 -4.66 -11.39
C ILE A 284 10.23 -4.14 -10.57
N PHE A 285 11.43 -4.13 -11.12
CA PHE A 285 12.60 -3.63 -10.40
C PHE A 285 12.47 -2.15 -10.07
N LEU A 286 11.89 -1.36 -10.98
CA LEU A 286 11.74 0.08 -10.77
C LEU A 286 10.60 0.39 -9.78
N PHE A 287 9.49 -0.34 -9.84
CA PHE A 287 8.28 0.01 -9.08
C PHE A 287 8.10 -0.80 -7.79
N LEU A 288 8.70 -1.98 -7.64
CA LEU A 288 8.57 -2.81 -6.44
C LEU A 288 9.69 -2.58 -5.43
N PHE A 289 10.94 -2.53 -5.86
CA PHE A 289 12.06 -2.46 -4.93
C PHE A 289 12.12 -1.17 -4.09
N PRO A 290 11.93 0.03 -4.64
CA PRO A 290 11.88 1.24 -3.83
C PRO A 290 10.81 1.20 -2.72
N PRO A 291 9.55 0.80 -2.98
CA PRO A 291 8.57 0.56 -1.93
C PRO A 291 9.00 -0.48 -0.89
N MET A 292 9.64 -1.58 -1.30
CA MET A 292 10.18 -2.57 -0.35
C MET A 292 11.25 -1.97 0.55
N MET A 293 12.12 -1.11 0.03
CA MET A 293 13.11 -0.39 0.85
C MET A 293 12.43 0.54 1.86
N LEU A 294 11.31 1.18 1.48
CA LEU A 294 10.54 2.03 2.39
C LEU A 294 9.93 1.26 3.57
N LEU A 295 9.75 -0.07 3.46
CA LEU A 295 9.34 -0.91 4.59
C LEU A 295 10.35 -0.90 5.75
N PHE A 296 11.61 -0.49 5.51
CA PHE A 296 12.61 -0.32 6.56
C PHE A 296 12.43 0.99 7.36
N ILE A 297 11.61 1.94 6.90
CA ILE A 297 11.22 3.10 7.69
C ILE A 297 10.38 2.62 8.88
N ARG A 298 10.66 3.16 10.06
CA ARG A 298 9.91 2.82 11.29
C ARG A 298 8.45 3.27 11.14
N PRO A 299 7.46 2.39 11.32
CA PRO A 299 6.05 2.76 11.20
C PRO A 299 5.64 3.91 12.12
N GLU A 300 6.25 3.98 13.32
CA GLU A 300 6.01 5.05 14.29
C GLU A 300 6.47 6.42 13.75
N ALA A 301 7.48 6.46 12.89
CA ALA A 301 7.92 7.71 12.26
C ALA A 301 6.87 8.22 11.27
N VAL A 302 6.23 7.32 10.53
CA VAL A 302 5.12 7.65 9.62
C VAL A 302 3.93 8.19 10.42
N VAL A 303 3.58 7.53 11.53
CA VAL A 303 2.50 7.99 12.43
C VAL A 303 2.80 9.38 12.96
N ARG A 304 4.00 9.60 13.51
CA ARG A 304 4.41 10.94 14.00
C ARG A 304 4.36 12.01 12.91
N TRP A 305 4.72 11.67 11.70
CA TRP A 305 4.64 12.59 10.56
C TRP A 305 3.18 12.96 10.25
N ILE A 306 2.25 12.00 10.27
CA ILE A 306 0.82 12.25 10.09
C ILE A 306 0.31 13.16 11.21
N GLU A 307 0.62 12.85 12.48
CA GLU A 307 0.22 13.65 13.64
C GLU A 307 0.78 15.09 13.60
N ALA A 308 2.05 15.24 13.19
CA ALA A 308 2.64 16.56 13.01
C ALA A 308 1.94 17.37 11.91
N ARG A 309 1.47 16.72 10.84
CA ARG A 309 0.65 17.36 9.80
C ARG A 309 -0.71 17.77 10.34
N GLN A 310 -1.36 16.91 11.13
CA GLN A 310 -2.64 17.22 11.80
C GLN A 310 -2.50 18.43 12.74
N ALA A 311 -1.43 18.47 13.54
CA ALA A 311 -1.15 19.59 14.45
C ALA A 311 -0.92 20.91 13.68
N ARG A 312 -0.15 20.86 12.58
CA ARG A 312 0.06 22.05 11.74
C ARG A 312 -1.23 22.52 11.07
N GLN A 313 -2.10 21.60 10.66
CA GLN A 313 -3.38 21.96 10.09
C GLN A 313 -4.32 22.57 11.13
N ALA A 314 -4.33 22.05 12.36
CA ALA A 314 -5.09 22.63 13.46
C ALA A 314 -4.65 24.07 13.77
N ALA A 315 -3.33 24.35 13.74
CA ALA A 315 -2.79 25.69 13.95
C ALA A 315 -3.14 26.69 12.81
N ARG A 316 -3.35 26.20 11.59
CA ARG A 316 -3.74 27.04 10.42
C ARG A 316 -5.25 27.31 10.34
N GLY A 317 -6.05 26.66 11.17
CA GLY A 317 -7.50 26.64 11.10
C GLY A 317 -8.01 25.46 10.25
N ARG A 318 -9.04 24.78 10.77
CA ARG A 318 -9.76 23.71 10.08
C ARG A 318 -11.01 24.26 9.43
N ALA A 319 -11.44 23.62 8.36
CA ALA A 319 -12.76 23.89 7.80
C ALA A 319 -13.81 23.24 8.70
N VAL A 320 -14.88 23.95 9.01
CA VAL A 320 -15.98 23.44 9.83
C VAL A 320 -17.03 22.83 8.93
N LEU A 321 -17.33 21.53 9.15
CA LEU A 321 -18.41 20.83 8.44
C LEU A 321 -19.63 20.76 9.35
N LEU A 322 -20.63 21.58 9.06
CA LEU A 322 -21.90 21.57 9.75
C LEU A 322 -22.75 20.42 9.24
N TYR A 323 -23.27 19.61 10.18
CA TYR A 323 -24.10 18.47 9.86
C TYR A 323 -25.23 18.33 10.88
N ASP A 324 -26.27 17.58 10.52
CA ASP A 324 -27.38 17.24 11.39
C ASP A 324 -27.02 16.04 12.28
N GLY A 325 -26.76 16.28 13.56
CA GLY A 325 -26.45 15.25 14.54
C GLY A 325 -27.62 14.36 14.93
N GLN A 326 -28.85 14.71 14.56
CA GLN A 326 -30.06 13.88 14.76
C GLN A 326 -30.31 12.95 13.56
N CYS A 327 -29.64 13.16 12.43
CA CYS A 327 -29.75 12.36 11.24
C CYS A 327 -28.73 11.22 11.23
N GLY A 328 -29.17 9.96 11.33
CA GLY A 328 -28.28 8.79 11.31
C GLY A 328 -27.41 8.67 10.05
N PHE A 329 -27.97 9.02 8.88
CA PHE A 329 -27.21 9.07 7.62
C PHE A 329 -26.09 10.11 7.66
N CYS A 330 -26.36 11.30 8.22
CA CYS A 330 -25.38 12.36 8.36
C CYS A 330 -24.25 11.96 9.32
N LEU A 331 -24.58 11.34 10.47
CA LEU A 331 -23.61 10.82 11.42
C LEU A 331 -22.69 9.78 10.80
N GLU A 332 -23.24 8.81 10.05
CA GLU A 332 -22.43 7.78 9.39
C GLU A 332 -21.56 8.39 8.26
N SER A 333 -22.09 9.37 7.52
CA SER A 333 -21.34 10.11 6.51
C SER A 333 -20.14 10.86 7.11
N VAL A 334 -20.35 11.55 8.23
CA VAL A 334 -19.29 12.25 8.98
C VAL A 334 -18.25 11.27 9.54
N LYS A 335 -18.69 10.13 10.06
CA LYS A 335 -17.78 9.08 10.52
C LYS A 335 -16.86 8.58 9.40
N ARG A 336 -17.41 8.32 8.22
CA ARG A 336 -16.62 7.94 7.04
C ARG A 336 -15.70 9.06 6.58
N LEU A 337 -16.18 10.31 6.58
CA LEU A 337 -15.36 11.47 6.24
C LEU A 337 -14.15 11.62 7.17
N ARG A 338 -14.31 11.38 8.47
CA ARG A 338 -13.20 11.39 9.44
C ARG A 338 -12.13 10.34 9.14
N VAL A 339 -12.50 9.18 8.57
CA VAL A 339 -11.53 8.17 8.11
C VAL A 339 -10.77 8.65 6.88
N LEU A 340 -11.43 9.38 5.98
CA LEU A 340 -10.83 9.95 4.78
C LEU A 340 -9.96 11.17 5.07
N ASP A 341 -10.22 11.87 6.17
CA ASP A 341 -9.48 13.06 6.58
C ASP A 341 -8.21 12.70 7.37
N LEU A 342 -7.24 12.15 6.65
CA LEU A 342 -5.97 11.72 7.23
C LEU A 342 -5.21 12.85 7.95
N PHE A 343 -5.33 14.09 7.49
CA PHE A 343 -4.53 15.22 8.00
C PHE A 343 -5.32 16.21 8.88
N GLY A 344 -6.59 15.93 9.17
CA GLY A 344 -7.40 16.76 10.05
C GLY A 344 -7.73 18.14 9.46
N TRP A 345 -8.12 18.17 8.18
CA TRP A 345 -8.54 19.38 7.48
C TRP A 345 -9.92 19.86 7.90
N VAL A 346 -10.75 18.94 8.43
CA VAL A 346 -12.17 19.18 8.67
C VAL A 346 -12.49 18.93 10.12
N ASP A 347 -13.24 19.85 10.73
CA ASP A 347 -13.82 19.72 12.06
C ASP A 347 -15.34 19.61 11.93
N PRO A 348 -15.89 18.39 12.09
CA PRO A 348 -17.33 18.21 12.01
C PRO A 348 -18.02 18.76 13.24
N LEU A 349 -19.00 19.63 13.02
CA LEU A 349 -19.78 20.30 14.05
C LEU A 349 -21.27 20.01 13.89
N ASP A 350 -21.88 19.46 14.93
CA ASP A 350 -23.34 19.31 14.97
C ASP A 350 -23.98 20.69 15.14
N PHE A 351 -24.80 21.11 14.18
CA PHE A 351 -25.42 22.42 14.23
C PHE A 351 -26.41 22.56 15.41
N HIS A 352 -26.96 21.45 15.92
CA HIS A 352 -27.83 21.48 17.10
C HIS A 352 -27.07 21.82 18.41
N ALA A 353 -25.75 21.60 18.43
CA ALA A 353 -24.90 21.93 19.54
C ALA A 353 -24.52 23.43 19.60
N GLN A 354 -24.86 24.19 18.55
CA GLN A 354 -24.54 25.62 18.45
C GLN A 354 -25.76 26.46 18.74
N PRO A 355 -25.73 27.28 19.80
CA PRO A 355 -26.87 28.14 20.16
C PRO A 355 -27.07 29.30 19.17
N ASP A 356 -25.99 29.79 18.57
CA ASP A 356 -26.00 30.85 17.55
C ASP A 356 -25.19 30.49 16.35
N LEU A 357 -25.88 30.09 15.26
CA LEU A 357 -25.29 29.78 13.96
C LEU A 357 -24.84 31.03 13.22
N SER A 358 -25.49 32.18 13.47
CA SER A 358 -25.19 33.44 12.80
C SER A 358 -23.82 33.99 13.22
N ALA A 359 -23.37 33.67 14.45
CA ALA A 359 -22.05 33.99 14.90
C ALA A 359 -20.93 33.29 14.12
N LEU A 360 -21.21 32.12 13.56
CA LEU A 360 -20.25 31.40 12.69
C LEU A 360 -20.22 31.99 11.27
N HIS A 361 -21.40 32.24 10.73
CA HIS A 361 -21.54 32.87 9.40
C HIS A 361 -22.98 33.39 9.19
N PRO A 362 -23.18 34.62 8.65
CA PRO A 362 -24.50 35.23 8.52
C PRO A 362 -25.52 34.45 7.69
N SER A 363 -25.05 33.64 6.74
CA SER A 363 -25.93 32.84 5.86
C SER A 363 -26.29 31.47 6.45
N LEU A 364 -25.93 31.17 7.70
CA LEU A 364 -26.27 29.90 8.37
C LEU A 364 -27.61 30.06 9.06
N THR A 365 -28.57 29.24 8.63
CA THR A 365 -29.88 29.09 9.30
C THR A 365 -30.13 27.63 9.64
N PRO A 366 -30.92 27.33 10.71
CA PRO A 366 -31.25 25.96 11.07
C PRO A 366 -31.91 25.17 9.90
N GLU A 367 -32.74 25.84 9.11
CA GLU A 367 -33.42 25.22 7.95
C GLU A 367 -32.42 24.77 6.88
N ARG A 368 -31.44 25.65 6.61
CA ARG A 368 -30.38 25.33 5.66
C ARG A 368 -29.49 24.19 6.14
N CYS A 369 -29.11 24.19 7.42
CA CYS A 369 -28.32 23.12 8.03
C CYS A 369 -29.07 21.77 8.06
N ARG A 370 -30.41 21.75 8.13
CA ARG A 370 -31.23 20.54 7.99
C ARG A 370 -31.31 20.05 6.55
N SER A 371 -31.34 20.94 5.58
CA SER A 371 -31.52 20.59 4.18
C SER A 371 -30.25 20.02 3.55
N GLU A 372 -29.08 20.58 3.90
CA GLU A 372 -27.78 20.21 3.32
C GLU A 372 -26.63 20.27 4.32
N MET A 373 -25.59 19.47 4.06
CA MET A 373 -24.29 19.62 4.77
C MET A 373 -23.59 20.88 4.26
N LEU A 374 -23.04 21.67 5.18
CA LEU A 374 -22.40 22.93 4.90
C LEU A 374 -20.94 22.91 5.34
N LEU A 375 -20.04 23.31 4.44
CA LEU A 375 -18.61 23.45 4.71
C LEU A 375 -18.23 24.92 4.81
N LEU A 376 -17.83 25.36 5.98
CA LEU A 376 -17.29 26.69 6.23
C LEU A 376 -15.76 26.62 6.24
N GLU A 377 -15.12 27.25 5.30
CA GLU A 377 -13.66 27.33 5.22
C GLU A 377 -13.10 28.42 6.11
N PRO A 378 -11.82 28.35 6.57
CA PRO A 378 -11.21 29.39 7.42
C PRO A 378 -11.18 30.79 6.82
N ASN A 379 -11.28 30.90 5.50
CA ASN A 379 -11.38 32.18 4.78
C ASN A 379 -12.81 32.76 4.73
N GLY A 380 -13.75 32.18 5.47
CA GLY A 380 -15.14 32.59 5.53
C GLY A 380 -16.01 32.10 4.35
N ARG A 381 -15.46 31.31 3.43
CA ARG A 381 -16.25 30.79 2.30
C ARG A 381 -17.16 29.65 2.76
N LEU A 382 -18.45 29.80 2.51
CA LEU A 382 -19.46 28.78 2.77
C LEU A 382 -19.84 28.02 1.49
N SER A 383 -19.77 26.69 1.52
CA SER A 383 -20.17 25.81 0.43
C SER A 383 -21.16 24.78 0.93
N GLY A 384 -22.26 24.53 0.19
CA GLY A 384 -23.32 23.58 0.59
C GLY A 384 -23.46 22.42 -0.40
N GLY A 385 -24.02 21.32 0.09
CA GLY A 385 -24.42 20.17 -0.70
C GLY A 385 -23.29 19.58 -1.52
N PHE A 386 -23.52 19.38 -2.81
CA PHE A 386 -22.51 18.85 -3.74
C PHE A 386 -21.22 19.69 -3.75
N TYR A 387 -21.33 21.02 -3.67
CA TYR A 387 -20.14 21.89 -3.69
C TYR A 387 -19.26 21.73 -2.44
N ALA A 388 -19.85 21.37 -1.29
CA ALA A 388 -19.05 21.02 -0.12
C ALA A 388 -18.20 19.78 -0.38
N PHE A 389 -18.78 18.71 -0.98
CA PHE A 389 -18.01 17.50 -1.36
C PHE A 389 -16.97 17.77 -2.46
N ALA A 390 -17.29 18.60 -3.45
CA ALA A 390 -16.34 19.02 -4.47
C ALA A 390 -15.13 19.74 -3.86
N ARG A 391 -15.35 20.61 -2.87
CA ARG A 391 -14.25 21.24 -2.11
C ARG A 391 -13.45 20.24 -1.29
N LEU A 392 -14.12 19.31 -0.61
CA LEU A 392 -13.47 18.28 0.16
C LEU A 392 -12.61 17.35 -0.70
N SER A 393 -13.02 17.05 -1.95
CA SER A 393 -12.23 16.21 -2.85
C SER A 393 -10.87 16.79 -3.21
N LEU A 394 -10.70 18.12 -3.19
CA LEU A 394 -9.42 18.80 -3.42
C LEU A 394 -8.54 18.89 -2.16
N ARG A 395 -9.13 18.69 -0.97
CA ARG A 395 -8.43 18.85 0.31
C ARG A 395 -8.07 17.54 0.97
N LEU A 396 -8.91 16.52 0.77
CA LEU A 396 -8.69 15.21 1.37
C LEU A 396 -7.85 14.34 0.44
N PRO A 397 -6.63 13.93 0.85
CA PRO A 397 -5.70 13.19 -0.02
C PRO A 397 -6.30 11.93 -0.62
N LEU A 398 -7.17 11.25 0.14
CA LEU A 398 -7.84 10.03 -0.31
C LEU A 398 -8.94 10.27 -1.35
N LEU A 399 -9.43 11.47 -1.47
CA LEU A 399 -10.43 11.88 -2.46
C LEU A 399 -9.81 12.56 -3.69
N LEU A 400 -8.50 12.84 -3.70
CA LEU A 400 -7.83 13.49 -4.82
C LEU A 400 -7.98 12.72 -6.13
N GLY A 401 -8.03 11.38 -6.08
CA GLY A 401 -8.28 10.56 -7.26
C GLY A 401 -9.66 10.78 -7.89
N CYS A 402 -10.65 11.18 -7.08
CA CYS A 402 -12.01 11.51 -7.54
C CYS A 402 -12.15 12.98 -7.95
N ALA A 403 -11.21 13.85 -7.57
CA ALA A 403 -11.29 15.29 -7.83
C ALA A 403 -11.46 15.62 -9.32
N PRO A 404 -10.72 15.03 -10.28
CA PRO A 404 -10.93 15.30 -11.70
C PRO A 404 -12.36 15.04 -12.15
N LEU A 405 -12.96 13.93 -11.70
CA LEU A 405 -14.33 13.53 -12.06
C LEU A 405 -15.36 14.53 -11.55
N VAL A 406 -15.20 14.99 -10.30
CA VAL A 406 -16.12 15.92 -9.64
C VAL A 406 -16.05 17.31 -10.22
N HIS A 407 -14.93 17.68 -10.83
CA HIS A 407 -14.70 19.01 -11.43
C HIS A 407 -14.82 19.05 -12.96
N LEU A 408 -15.23 17.94 -13.60
CA LEU A 408 -15.53 17.94 -15.04
C LEU A 408 -16.68 18.91 -15.38
N PRO A 409 -16.65 19.53 -16.57
CA PRO A 409 -17.79 20.29 -17.07
C PRO A 409 -19.08 19.43 -17.03
N GLY A 410 -20.13 19.96 -16.43
CA GLY A 410 -21.40 19.21 -16.26
C GLY A 410 -21.49 18.36 -14.98
N ALA A 411 -20.39 18.00 -14.32
CA ALA A 411 -20.41 17.21 -13.09
C ALA A 411 -21.22 17.90 -11.96
N ALA A 412 -21.15 19.23 -11.89
CA ALA A 412 -21.94 20.00 -10.92
C ALA A 412 -23.45 19.86 -11.13
N TRP A 413 -23.89 19.82 -12.39
CA TRP A 413 -25.30 19.65 -12.73
C TRP A 413 -25.83 18.26 -12.30
N ILE A 414 -25.09 17.20 -12.64
CA ILE A 414 -25.42 15.84 -12.25
C ILE A 414 -25.30 15.69 -10.72
N GLY A 415 -24.18 16.11 -10.16
CA GLY A 415 -23.85 15.95 -8.75
C GLY A 415 -24.84 16.68 -7.84
N THR A 416 -25.32 17.87 -8.22
CA THR A 416 -26.33 18.58 -7.45
C THR A 416 -27.68 17.84 -7.45
N ARG A 417 -28.07 17.24 -8.58
CA ARG A 417 -29.31 16.43 -8.66
C ARG A 417 -29.21 15.16 -7.83
N VAL A 418 -28.10 14.44 -7.98
CA VAL A 418 -27.84 13.24 -7.18
C VAL A 418 -27.82 13.57 -5.68
N TYR A 419 -27.13 14.65 -5.30
CA TYR A 419 -27.08 15.09 -3.90
C TYR A 419 -28.47 15.39 -3.35
N ARG A 420 -29.29 16.16 -4.08
CA ARG A 420 -30.67 16.49 -3.68
C ARG A 420 -31.55 15.25 -3.56
N TRP A 421 -31.40 14.31 -4.48
CA TRP A 421 -32.12 13.05 -4.42
C TRP A 421 -31.73 12.24 -3.18
N VAL A 422 -30.42 12.09 -2.91
CA VAL A 422 -29.91 11.41 -1.70
C VAL A 422 -30.39 12.14 -0.44
N ALA A 423 -30.35 13.48 -0.44
CA ALA A 423 -30.78 14.29 0.70
C ALA A 423 -32.27 14.15 0.99
N ALA A 424 -33.11 13.98 -0.05
CA ALA A 424 -34.55 13.75 0.09
C ALA A 424 -34.88 12.32 0.54
N HIS A 425 -33.97 11.34 0.29
CA HIS A 425 -34.21 9.93 0.57
C HIS A 425 -33.23 9.37 1.62
N ARG A 426 -32.84 10.19 2.59
CA ARG A 426 -31.87 9.80 3.66
C ARG A 426 -32.32 8.57 4.44
N ASP A 427 -33.65 8.39 4.61
CA ASP A 427 -34.25 7.27 5.34
C ASP A 427 -34.03 5.92 4.67
N LEU A 428 -33.82 5.89 3.34
CA LEU A 428 -33.54 4.66 2.60
C LEU A 428 -32.12 4.13 2.91
N PHE A 429 -31.20 5.03 3.24
CA PHE A 429 -29.78 4.69 3.45
C PHE A 429 -29.46 4.37 4.91
N HIS A 430 -30.34 4.70 5.84
CA HIS A 430 -30.14 4.44 7.26
C HIS A 430 -31.46 4.09 7.97
N ARG A 431 -31.76 2.80 8.02
CA ARG A 431 -32.86 2.24 8.82
C ARG A 431 -32.37 2.00 10.26
N ASN A 432 -32.39 3.02 11.10
CA ASN A 432 -32.21 2.82 12.53
C ASN A 432 -33.55 3.05 13.23
N PRO A 433 -34.24 2.00 13.75
CA PRO A 433 -35.53 2.15 14.40
C PRO A 433 -35.48 3.01 15.68
N THR A 434 -34.30 3.30 16.22
CA THR A 434 -34.10 4.14 17.40
C THR A 434 -34.15 5.65 17.13
N CYS A 435 -34.11 6.09 15.87
CA CYS A 435 -34.25 7.51 15.52
C CYS A 435 -35.71 7.98 15.41
N ALA A 436 -36.69 7.07 15.39
CA ALA A 436 -38.11 7.40 15.40
C ALA A 436 -38.65 7.82 16.78
N THR A 437 -37.91 7.53 17.83
CA THR A 437 -38.19 8.02 19.18
C THR A 437 -37.12 9.06 19.55
N ASN A 438 -37.48 10.23 20.02
CA ASN A 438 -36.65 11.37 20.39
C ASN A 438 -35.55 11.09 21.45
N GLN A 439 -35.17 9.84 21.63
CA GLN A 439 -34.15 9.34 22.55
C GLN A 439 -33.07 8.54 21.81
N CYS A 440 -32.30 9.22 20.97
CA CYS A 440 -31.15 8.58 20.37
C CYS A 440 -30.04 8.43 21.44
N ALA A 441 -29.70 7.18 21.79
CA ALA A 441 -28.64 6.90 22.78
C ALA A 441 -27.26 7.51 22.40
N ILE A 442 -27.07 7.91 21.14
CA ILE A 442 -25.89 8.62 20.63
C ILE A 442 -25.85 10.06 21.13
N ARG A 443 -27.00 10.66 21.51
CA ARG A 443 -27.07 12.01 22.09
C ARG A 443 -26.42 12.05 23.50
N GLN A 444 -26.45 10.95 24.25
CA GLN A 444 -25.83 10.84 25.57
C GLN A 444 -24.32 10.57 25.51
N ALA A 445 -23.83 9.92 24.45
CA ALA A 445 -22.40 9.68 24.26
C ALA A 445 -21.64 10.89 23.66
N GLY A 446 -22.34 11.86 23.07
CA GLY A 446 -21.76 13.07 22.48
C GLY A 446 -21.70 14.29 23.39
N ASN A 447 -22.53 14.35 24.45
CA ASN A 447 -22.65 15.49 25.33
C ASN A 447 -22.08 15.25 26.74
N GLY A 448 -21.38 14.17 26.98
CA GLY A 448 -20.88 13.82 28.29
C GLY A 448 -19.37 13.57 28.31
N ALA A 449 -18.65 14.59 28.69
CA ALA A 449 -17.40 14.67 29.38
C ALA A 449 -16.23 15.32 28.62
N PRO A 450 -15.70 16.43 29.12
CA PRO A 450 -14.32 16.78 28.85
C PRO A 450 -13.45 15.64 29.39
N LEU A 451 -12.44 15.25 28.65
CA LEU A 451 -11.40 14.34 29.14
C LEU A 451 -10.75 14.93 30.35
N GLN A 452 -11.33 14.67 31.51
CA GLN A 452 -10.65 14.87 32.80
C GLN A 452 -9.60 13.76 32.92
N GLY A 453 -8.34 14.18 33.04
CA GLY A 453 -7.23 13.35 33.44
C GLY A 453 -7.53 12.64 34.74
N GLY A 454 -7.73 11.34 34.67
CA GLY A 454 -7.78 10.45 35.80
C GLY A 454 -6.39 9.91 36.08
N ALA A 455 -5.58 10.62 36.85
CA ALA A 455 -4.56 10.01 37.68
C ALA A 455 -5.25 9.30 38.84
N GLY A 456 -4.97 8.01 39.03
CA GLY A 456 -5.43 7.32 40.23
C GLY A 456 -5.52 5.81 40.07
N GLY A 457 -4.44 5.11 40.32
CA GLY A 457 -4.23 3.94 41.14
C GLY A 457 -5.24 2.80 41.11
N SER A 458 -4.82 1.62 40.69
CA SER A 458 -4.67 0.49 41.61
C SER A 458 -4.12 -0.74 40.92
N SER A 459 -3.00 -1.18 41.45
CA SER A 459 -2.41 -2.52 41.30
C SER A 459 -3.44 -3.59 41.63
N LYS A 460 -3.66 -4.54 40.69
CA LYS A 460 -3.98 -5.93 41.05
C LYS A 460 -3.20 -6.86 40.13
N ALA A 461 -2.30 -7.58 40.77
CA ALA A 461 -1.57 -8.70 40.24
C ALA A 461 -2.51 -9.81 39.76
N TRP A 462 -2.14 -10.43 38.65
CA TRP A 462 -2.52 -11.81 38.35
C TRP A 462 -1.25 -12.61 38.12
N SER A 463 -1.12 -13.58 38.98
CA SER A 463 -0.11 -14.66 38.99
C SER A 463 -0.16 -15.51 37.73
#